data_af2d00aada07571f09931a5aaa165fef
#
_entry.id   af2d00aada07571f09931a5aaa165fef
#
_cell.length_a   1.000
_cell.length_b   1.000
_cell.length_c   1.000
_cell.angle_alpha   90.00
_cell.angle_beta   90.00
_cell.angle_gamma   90.00
#
_symmetry.space_group_name_H-M   'P 1'
#
loop_
_entity.id
_entity.type
_entity.pdbx_description
1 polymer ?
#
loop_
_entity_poly.entity_id
_entity_poly.type
_entity_poly.pdbx_seq_one_letter_code
_entity_poly.pdbx_strand_id
1 'polypeptide(L)'
;MSRLSIRNVSKSYFSRKKSLLALSSANLDIGEGEFICLVGPSGCGKTTLLNMIAGLIKSDTGSISYDGEIISGPGLDRTVVFQDFALFPWLNVLHNVEFGLRFTGIPRAKRLQIALENLKSVGLDNFAHARIHELSGGMKQRVAIARALALRPRVLLMDEPFAALDSMTREQLYADLQAICAGHGITVVFVTHNVREAVCLGDRVILFSSH
;
A
#
# COMPACT_ATOMS: atom_id res chain seq x y z
N MET A 1 7.54 -15.68 14.27
CA MET A 1 6.42 -15.00 14.97
C MET A 1 5.77 -14.06 13.99
N SER A 2 4.42 -13.93 13.98
CA SER A 2 3.74 -13.00 13.08
C SER A 2 4.05 -11.55 13.51
N ARG A 3 4.44 -10.70 12.55
CA ARG A 3 4.66 -9.27 12.83
C ARG A 3 3.38 -8.45 12.83
N LEU A 4 2.45 -8.76 11.93
CA LEU A 4 1.15 -8.10 11.85
C LEU A 4 0.06 -9.09 12.28
N SER A 5 -0.62 -8.80 13.37
CA SER A 5 -1.68 -9.64 13.93
C SER A 5 -3.01 -8.90 13.96
N ILE A 6 -4.05 -9.55 13.46
CA ILE A 6 -5.42 -9.07 13.41
C ILE A 6 -6.26 -10.04 14.25
N ARG A 7 -6.96 -9.54 15.26
CA ARG A 7 -7.70 -10.37 16.24
C ARG A 7 -9.13 -9.90 16.40
N ASN A 8 -10.10 -10.74 15.97
CA ASN A 8 -11.54 -10.51 16.11
C ASN A 8 -12.01 -9.12 15.67
N VAL A 9 -11.41 -8.62 14.59
CA VAL A 9 -11.64 -7.26 14.10
C VAL A 9 -12.96 -7.21 13.33
N SER A 10 -13.82 -6.26 13.72
CA SER A 10 -15.07 -5.96 13.02
C SER A 10 -15.18 -4.48 12.73
N LYS A 11 -15.92 -4.15 11.66
CA LYS A 11 -16.21 -2.78 11.28
C LYS A 11 -17.57 -2.65 10.64
N SER A 12 -18.38 -1.71 11.16
CA SER A 12 -19.66 -1.32 10.61
C SER A 12 -19.66 0.16 10.23
N TYR A 13 -20.33 0.50 9.15
CA TYR A 13 -20.57 1.86 8.74
C TYR A 13 -22.05 2.20 8.94
N PHE A 14 -22.30 3.33 9.58
CA PHE A 14 -23.66 3.79 9.87
C PHE A 14 -24.01 4.95 8.93
N SER A 15 -25.10 4.83 8.19
CA SER A 15 -25.74 5.90 7.45
C SER A 15 -27.12 6.16 8.04
N ARG A 16 -27.69 7.33 7.79
CA ARG A 16 -28.99 7.76 8.36
C ARG A 16 -30.14 6.73 8.26
N LYS A 17 -30.02 5.73 7.37
CA LYS A 17 -31.09 4.75 7.12
C LYS A 17 -30.62 3.28 7.12
N LYS A 18 -29.30 3.00 7.20
CA LYS A 18 -28.77 1.62 7.10
C LYS A 18 -27.47 1.49 7.89
N SER A 19 -27.33 0.36 8.54
CA SER A 19 -26.05 -0.16 9.04
C SER A 19 -25.51 -1.15 8.01
N LEU A 20 -24.25 -0.98 7.62
CA LEU A 20 -23.52 -1.90 6.74
C LEU A 20 -22.38 -2.52 7.55
N LEU A 21 -22.45 -3.82 7.78
CA LEU A 21 -21.33 -4.59 8.34
C LEU A 21 -20.31 -4.81 7.21
N ALA A 22 -19.18 -4.10 7.28
CA ALA A 22 -18.14 -4.17 6.26
C ALA A 22 -17.12 -5.27 6.55
N LEU A 23 -16.91 -5.62 7.82
CA LEU A 23 -16.01 -6.70 8.23
C LEU A 23 -16.53 -7.35 9.51
N SER A 24 -16.55 -8.69 9.55
CA SER A 24 -17.05 -9.46 10.69
C SER A 24 -15.95 -10.37 11.23
N SER A 25 -15.52 -10.12 12.47
CA SER A 25 -14.62 -10.99 13.27
C SER A 25 -13.40 -11.52 12.49
N ALA A 26 -12.71 -10.63 11.74
CA ALA A 26 -11.53 -11.01 10.97
C ALA A 26 -10.38 -11.39 11.89
N ASN A 27 -9.73 -12.53 11.58
CA ASN A 27 -8.55 -13.02 12.26
C ASN A 27 -7.49 -13.37 11.21
N LEU A 28 -6.29 -12.79 11.32
CA LEU A 28 -5.22 -12.98 10.34
C LEU A 28 -3.87 -12.71 11.00
N ASP A 29 -2.90 -13.58 10.73
CA ASP A 29 -1.49 -13.38 11.04
C ASP A 29 -0.69 -13.26 9.75
N ILE A 30 0.17 -12.24 9.68
CA ILE A 30 1.04 -11.98 8.54
C ILE A 30 2.48 -11.97 9.02
N GLY A 31 3.32 -12.78 8.37
CA GLY A 31 4.74 -12.91 8.65
C GLY A 31 5.56 -11.71 8.18
N GLU A 32 6.78 -11.62 8.69
CA GLU A 32 7.76 -10.65 8.18
C GLU A 32 8.14 -10.99 6.74
N GLY A 33 8.16 -9.96 5.87
CA GLY A 33 8.51 -10.12 4.46
C GLY A 33 7.48 -10.90 3.63
N GLU A 34 6.34 -11.30 4.22
CA GLU A 34 5.28 -12.01 3.51
C GLU A 34 4.53 -11.08 2.55
N PHE A 35 4.31 -11.54 1.32
CA PHE A 35 3.45 -10.88 0.35
C PHE A 35 2.07 -11.53 0.38
N ILE A 36 1.10 -10.89 1.05
CA ILE A 36 -0.26 -11.41 1.16
C ILE A 36 -1.21 -10.66 0.24
N CYS A 37 -2.06 -11.41 -0.49
CA CYS A 37 -3.08 -10.87 -1.36
C CYS A 37 -4.47 -11.05 -0.77
N LEU A 38 -5.24 -9.95 -0.67
CA LEU A 38 -6.65 -9.94 -0.28
C LEU A 38 -7.50 -9.87 -1.54
N VAL A 39 -8.24 -10.92 -1.84
CA VAL A 39 -9.05 -11.05 -3.06
C VAL A 39 -10.53 -11.19 -2.72
N GLY A 40 -11.40 -10.62 -3.50
CA GLY A 40 -12.85 -10.74 -3.34
C GLY A 40 -13.61 -9.67 -4.11
N PRO A 41 -14.95 -9.76 -4.16
CA PRO A 41 -15.79 -8.80 -4.86
C PRO A 41 -15.67 -7.38 -4.28
N SER A 42 -16.14 -6.38 -5.05
CA SER A 42 -16.22 -5.01 -4.55
C SER A 42 -17.15 -4.93 -3.35
N GLY A 43 -16.77 -4.14 -2.34
CA GLY A 43 -17.60 -3.93 -1.14
C GLY A 43 -17.49 -5.02 -0.06
N CYS A 44 -16.69 -6.08 -0.21
CA CYS A 44 -16.55 -7.15 0.79
C CYS A 44 -15.58 -6.80 1.97
N GLY A 45 -15.10 -5.57 2.10
CA GLY A 45 -14.32 -5.12 3.26
C GLY A 45 -12.80 -5.11 3.11
N LYS A 46 -12.21 -5.46 1.96
CA LYS A 46 -10.75 -5.49 1.72
C LYS A 46 -10.09 -4.13 2.01
N THR A 47 -10.55 -3.07 1.37
CA THR A 47 -10.08 -1.69 1.58
C THR A 47 -10.32 -1.24 3.02
N THR A 48 -11.42 -1.68 3.64
CA THR A 48 -11.70 -1.39 5.06
C THR A 48 -10.63 -2.00 5.96
N LEU A 49 -10.28 -3.28 5.76
CA LEU A 49 -9.22 -3.93 6.52
C LEU A 49 -7.86 -3.25 6.27
N LEU A 50 -7.52 -2.96 5.01
CA LEU A 50 -6.29 -2.27 4.65
C LEU A 50 -6.19 -0.90 5.35
N ASN A 51 -7.25 -0.10 5.36
CA ASN A 51 -7.28 1.19 6.03
C ASN A 51 -7.18 1.07 7.56
N MET A 52 -7.69 -0.01 8.16
CA MET A 52 -7.49 -0.27 9.59
C MET A 52 -6.05 -0.65 9.90
N ILE A 53 -5.39 -1.46 9.06
CA ILE A 53 -3.96 -1.78 9.18
C ILE A 53 -3.11 -0.50 9.03
N ALA A 54 -3.49 0.39 8.11
CA ALA A 54 -2.83 1.69 7.94
C ALA A 54 -3.00 2.63 9.14
N GLY A 55 -3.95 2.34 10.04
CA GLY A 55 -4.33 3.21 11.14
C GLY A 55 -5.17 4.42 10.73
N LEU A 56 -5.71 4.44 9.50
CA LEU A 56 -6.54 5.52 8.97
C LEU A 56 -7.97 5.48 9.52
N ILE A 57 -8.46 4.28 9.85
CA ILE A 57 -9.75 4.07 10.51
C ILE A 57 -9.58 3.10 11.67
N LYS A 58 -10.42 3.25 12.71
CA LYS A 58 -10.43 2.36 13.88
C LYS A 58 -11.43 1.22 13.66
N SER A 59 -11.08 0.01 14.15
CA SER A 59 -12.03 -1.09 14.30
C SER A 59 -13.10 -0.76 15.34
N ASP A 60 -14.29 -1.36 15.21
CA ASP A 60 -15.34 -1.24 16.23
C ASP A 60 -15.10 -2.26 17.33
N THR A 61 -14.57 -3.46 17.00
CA THR A 61 -14.17 -4.50 17.94
C THR A 61 -12.83 -5.10 17.53
N GLY A 62 -12.20 -5.82 18.45
CA GLY A 62 -10.92 -6.49 18.23
C GLY A 62 -9.74 -5.52 18.20
N SER A 63 -8.59 -6.01 17.77
CA SER A 63 -7.36 -5.22 17.71
C SER A 63 -6.49 -5.64 16.52
N ILE A 64 -5.72 -4.68 16.04
CA ILE A 64 -4.65 -4.91 15.06
C ILE A 64 -3.36 -4.47 15.73
N SER A 65 -2.34 -5.32 15.69
CA SER A 65 -1.02 -5.03 16.27
C SER A 65 0.09 -5.32 15.26
N TYR A 66 1.17 -4.54 15.38
CA TYR A 66 2.40 -4.73 14.64
C TYR A 66 3.57 -4.86 15.63
N ASP A 67 4.36 -5.93 15.53
CA ASP A 67 5.43 -6.29 16.49
C ASP A 67 4.95 -6.30 17.97
N GLY A 68 3.68 -6.68 18.19
CA GLY A 68 3.06 -6.71 19.51
C GLY A 68 2.45 -5.38 19.98
N GLU A 69 2.70 -4.27 19.28
CA GLU A 69 2.14 -2.96 19.60
C GLU A 69 0.82 -2.72 18.86
N ILE A 70 -0.21 -2.26 19.58
CA ILE A 70 -1.52 -1.98 18.98
C ILE A 70 -1.43 -0.76 18.06
N ILE A 71 -1.93 -0.91 16.84
CA ILE A 71 -2.05 0.17 15.87
C ILE A 71 -3.16 1.12 16.32
N SER A 72 -2.79 2.30 16.78
CA SER A 72 -3.72 3.35 17.24
C SER A 72 -3.92 4.49 16.23
N GLY A 73 -3.06 4.57 15.21
CA GLY A 73 -3.09 5.61 14.17
C GLY A 73 -2.07 5.36 13.06
N PRO A 74 -1.96 6.27 12.08
CA PRO A 74 -0.94 6.20 11.04
C PRO A 74 0.48 6.23 11.59
N GLY A 75 1.40 5.51 10.92
CA GLY A 75 2.82 5.45 11.30
C GLY A 75 3.72 5.47 10.07
N LEU A 76 5.00 5.85 10.24
CA LEU A 76 6.00 5.85 9.16
C LEU A 76 6.48 4.44 8.80
N ASP A 77 6.24 3.48 9.66
CA ASP A 77 6.53 2.06 9.47
C ASP A 77 5.59 1.38 8.47
N ARG A 78 4.45 2.02 8.16
CA ARG A 78 3.41 1.54 7.25
C ARG A 78 3.07 2.63 6.23
N THR A 79 3.17 2.31 4.95
CA THR A 79 2.81 3.24 3.87
C THR A 79 1.71 2.67 2.98
N VAL A 80 0.90 3.56 2.42
CA VAL A 80 -0.23 3.18 1.56
C VAL A 80 0.00 3.67 0.13
N VAL A 81 -0.20 2.78 -0.84
CA VAL A 81 -0.34 3.11 -2.25
C VAL A 81 -1.81 2.98 -2.62
N PHE A 82 -2.45 4.09 -2.93
CA PHE A 82 -3.87 4.17 -3.26
C PHE A 82 -4.15 3.87 -4.74
N GLN A 83 -5.36 3.46 -5.04
CA GLN A 83 -5.82 3.14 -6.39
C GLN A 83 -5.71 4.33 -7.37
N ASP A 84 -5.94 5.56 -6.91
CA ASP A 84 -5.89 6.80 -7.69
C ASP A 84 -4.51 7.49 -7.64
N PHE A 85 -3.45 6.75 -7.26
CA PHE A 85 -2.07 7.19 -7.08
C PHE A 85 -1.88 8.24 -5.97
N ALA A 86 -2.86 9.06 -5.67
CA ALA A 86 -2.84 10.16 -4.69
C ALA A 86 -1.57 11.05 -4.78
N LEU A 87 -1.10 11.32 -6.01
CA LEU A 87 0.05 12.19 -6.24
C LEU A 87 -0.36 13.66 -6.11
N PHE A 88 0.54 14.49 -5.58
CA PHE A 88 0.34 15.91 -5.42
C PHE A 88 0.54 16.62 -6.78
N PRO A 89 -0.53 17.14 -7.43
CA PRO A 89 -0.44 17.69 -8.78
C PRO A 89 0.36 19.00 -8.85
N TRP A 90 0.53 19.70 -7.75
CA TRP A 90 1.34 20.94 -7.64
C TRP A 90 2.83 20.68 -7.43
N LEU A 91 3.24 19.43 -7.16
CA LEU A 91 4.64 19.01 -7.05
C LEU A 91 5.09 18.33 -8.33
N ASN A 92 6.39 18.40 -8.64
CA ASN A 92 7.01 17.55 -9.66
C ASN A 92 7.24 16.12 -9.11
N VAL A 93 7.73 15.22 -9.96
CA VAL A 93 7.97 13.80 -9.62
C VAL A 93 8.92 13.67 -8.43
N LEU A 94 10.07 14.32 -8.45
CA LEU A 94 11.07 14.27 -7.38
C LEU A 94 10.49 14.73 -6.04
N HIS A 95 9.77 15.85 -6.04
CA HIS A 95 9.20 16.41 -4.83
C HIS A 95 7.98 15.59 -4.31
N ASN A 96 7.29 14.85 -5.17
CA ASN A 96 6.30 13.87 -4.74
C ASN A 96 6.96 12.74 -3.93
N VAL A 97 8.06 12.18 -4.42
CA VAL A 97 8.78 11.11 -3.73
C VAL A 97 9.45 11.62 -2.45
N GLU A 98 10.02 12.83 -2.46
CA GLU A 98 10.68 13.45 -1.31
C GLU A 98 9.68 13.84 -0.20
N PHE A 99 8.38 14.01 -0.52
CA PHE A 99 7.41 14.66 0.36
C PHE A 99 7.35 14.05 1.76
N GLY A 100 7.19 12.73 1.87
CA GLY A 100 7.10 12.04 3.16
C GLY A 100 8.36 12.20 4.02
N LEU A 101 9.52 12.28 3.38
CA LEU A 101 10.81 12.43 4.07
C LEU A 101 10.95 13.78 4.78
N ARG A 102 10.12 14.80 4.46
CA ARG A 102 10.13 16.11 5.14
C ARG A 102 9.80 16.01 6.63
N PHE A 103 9.10 14.95 7.01
CA PHE A 103 8.63 14.72 8.38
C PHE A 103 9.55 13.80 9.19
N THR A 104 10.71 13.38 8.62
CA THR A 104 11.63 12.41 9.27
C THR A 104 12.87 13.07 9.90
N GLY A 105 13.00 14.40 9.88
CA GLY A 105 14.18 15.11 10.38
C GLY A 105 15.44 15.01 9.49
N ILE A 106 15.35 14.31 8.34
CA ILE A 106 16.48 14.15 7.40
C ILE A 106 16.77 15.49 6.70
N PRO A 107 18.05 15.93 6.57
CA PRO A 107 18.41 17.16 5.86
C PRO A 107 17.99 17.13 4.39
N ARG A 108 17.62 18.31 3.83
CA ARG A 108 17.07 18.43 2.47
C ARG A 108 17.93 17.76 1.39
N ALA A 109 19.23 17.97 1.40
CA ALA A 109 20.14 17.36 0.42
C ALA A 109 20.03 15.83 0.42
N LYS A 110 20.00 15.22 1.61
CA LYS A 110 19.87 13.75 1.77
C LYS A 110 18.50 13.24 1.35
N ARG A 111 17.42 13.99 1.65
CA ARG A 111 16.06 13.63 1.20
C ARG A 111 15.97 13.57 -0.32
N LEU A 112 16.52 14.58 -1.01
CA LEU A 112 16.55 14.64 -2.49
C LEU A 112 17.36 13.48 -3.07
N GLN A 113 18.48 13.13 -2.45
CA GLN A 113 19.27 11.95 -2.83
C GLN A 113 18.46 10.66 -2.70
N ILE A 114 17.82 10.43 -1.55
CA ILE A 114 16.96 9.26 -1.31
C ILE A 114 15.82 9.20 -2.34
N ALA A 115 15.20 10.34 -2.64
CA ALA A 115 14.12 10.40 -3.62
C ALA A 115 14.62 10.03 -5.04
N LEU A 116 15.79 10.51 -5.45
CA LEU A 116 16.41 10.15 -6.74
C LEU A 116 16.78 8.66 -6.81
N GLU A 117 17.33 8.09 -5.73
CA GLU A 117 17.63 6.66 -5.65
C GLU A 117 16.36 5.81 -5.82
N ASN A 118 15.25 6.18 -5.17
CA ASN A 118 13.97 5.50 -5.33
C ASN A 118 13.35 5.71 -6.73
N LEU A 119 13.52 6.88 -7.36
CA LEU A 119 13.10 7.08 -8.74
C LEU A 119 13.89 6.21 -9.71
N LYS A 120 15.20 6.06 -9.47
CA LYS A 120 16.05 5.18 -10.27
C LYS A 120 15.64 3.71 -10.15
N SER A 121 15.28 3.24 -8.94
CA SER A 121 14.82 1.85 -8.74
C SER A 121 13.52 1.50 -9.49
N VAL A 122 12.71 2.51 -9.84
CA VAL A 122 11.49 2.35 -10.66
C VAL A 122 11.67 2.83 -12.11
N GLY A 123 12.89 3.17 -12.55
CA GLY A 123 13.23 3.59 -13.92
C GLY A 123 12.68 4.96 -14.31
N LEU A 124 12.55 5.89 -13.35
CA LEU A 124 11.99 7.24 -13.59
C LEU A 124 12.93 8.40 -13.20
N ASP A 125 14.22 8.16 -13.03
CA ASP A 125 15.21 9.18 -12.72
C ASP A 125 15.28 10.30 -13.77
N ASN A 126 15.15 9.97 -15.06
CA ASN A 126 15.09 10.94 -16.16
C ASN A 126 13.85 11.84 -16.13
N PHE A 127 12.80 11.44 -15.38
CA PHE A 127 11.55 12.18 -15.22
C PHE A 127 11.45 12.94 -13.90
N ALA A 128 12.54 13.04 -13.12
CA ALA A 128 12.54 13.65 -11.79
C ALA A 128 11.94 15.07 -11.74
N HIS A 129 12.13 15.86 -12.79
CA HIS A 129 11.64 17.24 -12.88
C HIS A 129 10.30 17.39 -13.62
N ALA A 130 9.77 16.31 -14.20
CA ALA A 130 8.49 16.33 -14.91
C ALA A 130 7.30 16.64 -13.96
N ARG A 131 6.25 17.24 -14.51
CA ARG A 131 4.98 17.44 -13.82
C ARG A 131 4.13 16.18 -13.88
N ILE A 132 3.28 15.98 -12.87
CA ILE A 132 2.46 14.76 -12.76
C ILE A 132 1.52 14.56 -13.97
N HIS A 133 1.01 15.65 -14.56
CA HIS A 133 0.12 15.57 -15.73
C HIS A 133 0.83 15.14 -17.03
N GLU A 134 2.17 15.23 -17.08
CA GLU A 134 2.98 14.80 -18.22
C GLU A 134 3.24 13.28 -18.23
N LEU A 135 2.88 12.57 -17.13
CA LEU A 135 3.16 11.16 -16.96
C LEU A 135 2.00 10.28 -17.45
N SER A 136 2.34 9.12 -18.02
CA SER A 136 1.36 8.04 -18.25
C SER A 136 0.83 7.44 -16.93
N GLY A 137 -0.25 6.67 -17.00
CA GLY A 137 -0.80 5.98 -15.82
C GLY A 137 0.23 5.06 -15.13
N GLY A 138 0.98 4.28 -15.90
CA GLY A 138 2.04 3.40 -15.38
C GLY A 138 3.19 4.19 -14.74
N MET A 139 3.59 5.32 -15.31
CA MET A 139 4.60 6.19 -14.70
C MET A 139 4.09 6.80 -13.38
N LYS A 140 2.84 7.26 -13.31
CA LYS A 140 2.23 7.75 -12.07
C LYS A 140 2.24 6.68 -10.98
N GLN A 141 1.93 5.43 -11.34
CA GLN A 141 1.98 4.30 -10.41
C GLN A 141 3.40 4.06 -9.89
N ARG A 142 4.41 4.05 -10.78
CA ARG A 142 5.82 3.93 -10.37
C ARG A 142 6.24 5.06 -9.43
N VAL A 143 5.81 6.30 -9.66
CA VAL A 143 6.06 7.43 -8.74
C VAL A 143 5.40 7.21 -7.38
N ALA A 144 4.15 6.71 -7.34
CA ALA A 144 3.44 6.41 -6.09
C ALA A 144 4.15 5.31 -5.28
N ILE A 145 4.63 4.27 -5.95
CA ILE A 145 5.45 3.21 -5.33
C ILE A 145 6.77 3.78 -4.81
N ALA A 146 7.52 4.54 -5.63
CA ALA A 146 8.77 5.16 -5.20
C ALA A 146 8.58 6.09 -3.99
N ARG A 147 7.47 6.86 -3.93
CA ARG A 147 7.11 7.70 -2.79
C ARG A 147 6.88 6.88 -1.53
N ALA A 148 6.19 5.76 -1.64
CA ALA A 148 5.93 4.87 -0.52
C ALA A 148 7.22 4.22 0.00
N LEU A 149 8.09 3.75 -0.90
CA LEU A 149 9.35 3.08 -0.58
C LEU A 149 10.42 4.04 -0.02
N ALA A 150 10.39 5.33 -0.38
CA ALA A 150 11.35 6.32 0.11
C ALA A 150 11.38 6.43 1.64
N LEU A 151 10.27 6.16 2.31
CA LEU A 151 10.16 6.11 3.76
C LEU A 151 10.76 4.84 4.39
N ARG A 152 11.17 3.86 3.57
CA ARG A 152 11.65 2.54 4.01
C ARG A 152 10.64 1.87 4.95
N PRO A 153 9.38 1.71 4.53
CA PRO A 153 8.35 1.12 5.37
C PRO A 153 8.67 -0.35 5.65
N ARG A 154 8.22 -0.83 6.79
CA ARG A 154 8.22 -2.27 7.11
C ARG A 154 6.99 -2.98 6.54
N VAL A 155 5.89 -2.24 6.38
CA VAL A 155 4.65 -2.74 5.77
C VAL A 155 4.23 -1.83 4.64
N LEU A 156 4.04 -2.40 3.45
CA LEU A 156 3.51 -1.72 2.27
C LEU A 156 2.07 -2.19 2.03
N LEU A 157 1.14 -1.25 2.08
CA LEU A 157 -0.28 -1.48 1.89
C LEU A 157 -0.67 -0.97 0.51
N MET A 158 -1.28 -1.81 -0.32
CA MET A 158 -1.62 -1.45 -1.71
C MET A 158 -3.10 -1.76 -2.00
N ASP A 159 -3.85 -0.72 -2.37
CA ASP A 159 -5.27 -0.84 -2.70
C ASP A 159 -5.49 -0.77 -4.20
N GLU A 160 -5.71 -1.91 -4.84
CA GLU A 160 -5.92 -2.08 -6.29
C GLU A 160 -4.93 -1.26 -7.15
N PRO A 161 -3.62 -1.33 -6.88
CA PRO A 161 -2.66 -0.38 -7.45
C PRO A 161 -2.52 -0.47 -8.97
N PHE A 162 -2.90 -1.60 -9.57
CA PHE A 162 -2.71 -1.84 -10.99
C PHE A 162 -4.00 -1.80 -11.82
N ALA A 163 -5.14 -1.42 -11.20
CA ALA A 163 -6.45 -1.44 -11.85
C ALA A 163 -6.53 -0.57 -13.11
N ALA A 164 -5.83 0.58 -13.13
CA ALA A 164 -5.85 1.54 -14.23
C ALA A 164 -4.77 1.30 -15.31
N LEU A 165 -4.04 0.17 -15.28
CA LEU A 165 -2.92 -0.09 -16.16
C LEU A 165 -3.26 -1.11 -17.26
N ASP A 166 -2.62 -0.95 -18.43
CA ASP A 166 -2.65 -1.96 -19.48
C ASP A 166 -1.87 -3.23 -19.09
N SER A 167 -2.13 -4.35 -19.77
CA SER A 167 -1.61 -5.67 -19.41
C SER A 167 -0.09 -5.77 -19.46
N MET A 168 0.56 -5.15 -20.47
CA MET A 168 2.02 -5.25 -20.63
C MET A 168 2.75 -4.44 -19.55
N THR A 169 2.31 -3.21 -19.30
CA THR A 169 2.83 -2.36 -18.22
C THR A 169 2.66 -3.02 -16.85
N ARG A 170 1.53 -3.70 -16.65
CA ARG A 170 1.21 -4.40 -15.41
C ARG A 170 2.16 -5.55 -15.12
N GLU A 171 2.41 -6.42 -16.09
CA GLU A 171 3.31 -7.59 -15.90
C GLU A 171 4.74 -7.16 -15.55
N GLN A 172 5.25 -6.10 -16.19
CA GLN A 172 6.56 -5.56 -15.84
C GLN A 172 6.59 -5.02 -14.41
N LEU A 173 5.53 -4.32 -13.99
CA LEU A 173 5.43 -3.78 -12.63
C LEU A 173 5.34 -4.86 -11.55
N TYR A 174 4.77 -6.04 -11.85
CA TYR A 174 4.76 -7.16 -10.91
C TYR A 174 6.19 -7.60 -10.56
N ALA A 175 7.01 -7.84 -11.60
CA ALA A 175 8.39 -8.27 -11.40
C ALA A 175 9.22 -7.21 -10.64
N ASP A 176 9.07 -5.94 -11.02
CA ASP A 176 9.76 -4.82 -10.38
C ASP A 176 9.37 -4.73 -8.88
N LEU A 177 8.06 -4.82 -8.58
CA LEU A 177 7.56 -4.73 -7.21
C LEU A 177 8.05 -5.90 -6.34
N GLN A 178 7.96 -7.13 -6.84
CA GLN A 178 8.44 -8.32 -6.12
C GLN A 178 9.94 -8.22 -5.82
N ALA A 179 10.75 -7.85 -6.82
CA ALA A 179 12.20 -7.70 -6.64
C ALA A 179 12.55 -6.64 -5.58
N ILE A 180 11.86 -5.49 -5.60
CA ILE A 180 12.08 -4.42 -4.63
C ILE A 180 11.66 -4.87 -3.22
N CYS A 181 10.47 -5.46 -3.06
CA CYS A 181 9.96 -5.86 -1.75
C CYS A 181 10.78 -6.98 -1.13
N ALA A 182 11.15 -8.00 -1.90
CA ALA A 182 12.01 -9.10 -1.44
C ALA A 182 13.41 -8.60 -1.03
N GLY A 183 14.01 -7.72 -1.84
CA GLY A 183 15.34 -7.17 -1.56
C GLY A 183 15.41 -6.33 -0.27
N HIS A 184 14.29 -5.81 0.21
CA HIS A 184 14.20 -4.99 1.43
C HIS A 184 13.49 -5.67 2.60
N GLY A 185 13.00 -6.91 2.43
CA GLY A 185 12.24 -7.63 3.47
C GLY A 185 10.92 -6.94 3.86
N ILE A 186 10.27 -6.27 2.91
CA ILE A 186 9.03 -5.52 3.15
C ILE A 186 7.85 -6.49 3.18
N THR A 187 7.05 -6.45 4.24
CA THR A 187 5.76 -7.14 4.30
C THR A 187 4.74 -6.41 3.44
N VAL A 188 4.04 -7.12 2.56
CA VAL A 188 3.07 -6.50 1.63
C VAL A 188 1.66 -7.01 1.90
N VAL A 189 0.70 -6.09 2.03
CA VAL A 189 -0.73 -6.39 2.00
C VAL A 189 -1.31 -5.77 0.74
N PHE A 190 -1.67 -6.62 -0.20
CA PHE A 190 -2.08 -6.26 -1.55
C PHE A 190 -3.56 -6.57 -1.76
N VAL A 191 -4.37 -5.56 -2.01
CA VAL A 191 -5.79 -5.69 -2.32
C VAL A 191 -5.97 -5.71 -3.83
N THR A 192 -6.67 -6.71 -4.34
CA THR A 192 -7.05 -6.79 -5.75
C THR A 192 -8.38 -7.55 -5.94
N HIS A 193 -9.03 -7.33 -7.05
CA HIS A 193 -10.14 -8.17 -7.53
C HIS A 193 -9.67 -9.14 -8.64
N ASN A 194 -8.41 -9.06 -9.07
CA ASN A 194 -7.84 -9.87 -10.14
C ASN A 194 -7.10 -11.09 -9.54
N VAL A 195 -7.66 -12.27 -9.74
CA VAL A 195 -7.09 -13.54 -9.24
C VAL A 195 -5.70 -13.81 -9.82
N ARG A 196 -5.44 -13.43 -11.08
CA ARG A 196 -4.12 -13.62 -11.72
C ARG A 196 -3.05 -12.80 -10.98
N GLU A 197 -3.34 -11.55 -10.61
CA GLU A 197 -2.44 -10.72 -9.80
C GLU A 197 -2.10 -11.41 -8.48
N ALA A 198 -3.12 -11.89 -7.79
CA ALA A 198 -2.92 -12.53 -6.49
C ALA A 198 -2.07 -13.80 -6.57
N VAL A 199 -2.24 -14.61 -7.61
CA VAL A 199 -1.46 -15.84 -7.81
C VAL A 199 -0.04 -15.53 -8.25
N CYS A 200 0.15 -14.48 -9.07
CA CYS A 200 1.50 -14.11 -9.55
C CYS A 200 2.35 -13.45 -8.46
N LEU A 201 1.74 -12.68 -7.55
CA LEU A 201 2.46 -11.84 -6.60
C LEU A 201 2.53 -12.42 -5.19
N GLY A 202 1.47 -13.12 -4.75
CA GLY A 202 1.29 -13.47 -3.35
C GLY A 202 1.92 -14.77 -2.92
N ASP A 203 2.59 -14.77 -1.78
CA ASP A 203 2.95 -16.00 -1.07
C ASP A 203 1.70 -16.68 -0.51
N ARG A 204 0.67 -15.87 -0.17
CA ARG A 204 -0.61 -16.34 0.36
C ARG A 204 -1.76 -15.48 -0.14
N VAL A 205 -2.88 -16.11 -0.45
CA VAL A 205 -4.11 -15.46 -0.91
C VAL A 205 -5.23 -15.67 0.10
N ILE A 206 -5.84 -14.59 0.54
CA ILE A 206 -7.01 -14.58 1.42
C ILE A 206 -8.23 -14.17 0.62
N LEU A 207 -9.23 -15.05 0.62
CA LEU A 207 -10.50 -14.80 -0.06
C LEU A 207 -11.48 -14.10 0.89
N PHE A 208 -12.00 -12.98 0.44
CA PHE A 208 -13.10 -12.27 1.08
C PHE A 208 -14.40 -12.61 0.37
N SER A 209 -15.39 -13.08 1.13
CA SER A 209 -16.76 -13.29 0.64
C SER A 209 -17.63 -12.07 0.96
N SER A 210 -18.65 -11.82 0.12
CA SER A 210 -19.75 -10.94 0.51
C SER A 210 -20.60 -11.62 1.59
N HIS A 211 -21.04 -10.85 2.57
CA HIS A 211 -22.02 -11.30 3.59
C HIS A 211 -23.42 -11.34 2.99
#